data_a0a896bace56ac5174272f027c3b7e40
#
_entry.id   a0a896bace56ac5174272f027c3b7e40
#
_cell.length_a   1.000
_cell.length_b   1.000
_cell.length_c   1.000
_cell.angle_alpha   90.00
_cell.angle_beta   90.00
_cell.angle_gamma   90.00
#
_symmetry.space_group_name_H-M   'P 1'
#
loop_
_entity.id
_entity.type
_entity.pdbx_description
1 polymer ?
#
loop_
_entity_poly.entity_id
_entity_poly.type
_entity_poly.pdbx_seq_one_letter_code
_entity_poly.pdbx_strand_id
1 'polypeptide(L)'
;MRAPGVGALCHAGPVSVTWRHLPASAREIAVAAGEAVAAAQQRDPTAYEAAVARLTGADRSGLVLGATVRLLLEETHPDGLDGDDVRQVLEVCVRSAVGWLPEVDPHVVLVLLAGALGVYDPGDDDNPPGPAAVARHGPLLVADLVSAAGRPLDGYLATAFAEIERTERQD
;
A
#
# COMPACT_ATOMS: atom_id res chain seq x y z
N MET A 1 38.50 28.80 -28.06
CA MET A 1 37.69 27.62 -28.30
C MET A 1 37.00 27.26 -26.97
N ARG A 2 35.74 27.65 -26.78
CA ARG A 2 34.99 27.45 -25.56
C ARG A 2 34.14 26.21 -25.68
N ALA A 3 34.26 25.28 -24.72
CA ALA A 3 33.39 24.13 -24.61
C ALA A 3 32.02 24.57 -24.02
N PRO A 4 30.90 24.04 -24.52
CA PRO A 4 29.58 24.34 -23.96
C PRO A 4 29.32 23.58 -22.65
N GLY A 5 28.74 24.32 -21.71
CA GLY A 5 28.39 23.82 -20.38
C GLY A 5 27.40 22.67 -20.42
N VAL A 6 27.68 21.70 -19.61
CA VAL A 6 26.79 20.56 -19.31
C VAL A 6 25.60 21.09 -18.52
N GLY A 7 24.43 21.08 -19.14
CA GLY A 7 23.18 21.43 -18.48
C GLY A 7 22.93 20.52 -17.29
N ALA A 8 22.80 21.11 -16.12
CA ALA A 8 22.34 20.43 -14.92
C ALA A 8 20.91 19.91 -15.17
N LEU A 9 20.76 18.61 -15.29
CA LEU A 9 19.46 17.93 -15.18
C LEU A 9 18.98 18.14 -13.75
N CYS A 10 18.06 19.09 -13.57
CA CYS A 10 17.28 19.20 -12.36
C CYS A 10 16.50 17.90 -12.18
N HIS A 11 17.00 17.00 -11.35
CA HIS A 11 16.17 15.96 -10.75
C HIS A 11 15.14 16.69 -9.89
N ALA A 12 13.93 16.84 -10.42
CA ALA A 12 12.79 17.12 -9.58
C ALA A 12 12.63 15.90 -8.68
N GLY A 13 13.12 16.00 -7.45
CA GLY A 13 12.87 15.01 -6.42
C GLY A 13 11.37 14.87 -6.23
N PRO A 14 10.88 13.70 -5.79
CA PRO A 14 9.46 13.47 -5.55
C PRO A 14 8.96 14.59 -4.63
N VAL A 15 7.88 15.24 -5.03
CA VAL A 15 7.21 16.25 -4.21
C VAL A 15 6.69 15.50 -2.98
N SER A 16 7.44 15.58 -1.89
CA SER A 16 7.02 14.95 -0.63
C SER A 16 5.79 15.70 -0.15
N VAL A 17 4.63 15.07 -0.27
CA VAL A 17 3.40 15.59 0.32
C VAL A 17 3.61 15.69 1.82
N THR A 18 3.40 16.89 2.34
CA THR A 18 3.57 17.12 3.77
C THR A 18 2.27 16.80 4.48
N TRP A 19 2.24 15.71 5.25
CA TRP A 19 1.09 15.25 6.03
C TRP A 19 0.79 16.07 7.30
N ARG A 20 1.25 17.34 7.36
CA ARG A 20 1.12 18.20 8.54
C ARG A 20 -0.32 18.48 8.97
N HIS A 21 -1.26 18.39 8.03
CA HIS A 21 -2.69 18.59 8.29
C HIS A 21 -3.35 17.42 8.99
N LEU A 22 -2.72 16.23 8.97
CA LEU A 22 -3.24 15.04 9.64
C LEU A 22 -2.92 15.02 11.13
N PRO A 23 -3.76 14.38 11.97
CA PRO A 23 -3.41 14.03 13.34
C PRO A 23 -2.10 13.24 13.39
N ALA A 24 -1.39 13.27 14.52
CA ALA A 24 -0.06 12.66 14.65
C ALA A 24 -0.05 11.16 14.30
N SER A 25 -1.04 10.40 14.78
CA SER A 25 -1.18 8.97 14.48
C SER A 25 -1.41 8.69 12.99
N ALA A 26 -2.29 9.44 12.34
CA ALA A 26 -2.57 9.30 10.91
C ALA A 26 -1.34 9.69 10.07
N ARG A 27 -0.62 10.72 10.48
CA ARG A 27 0.63 11.13 9.84
C ARG A 27 1.69 10.04 9.90
N GLU A 28 1.84 9.39 11.04
CA GLU A 28 2.78 8.29 11.20
C GLU A 28 2.44 7.12 10.27
N ILE A 29 1.17 6.76 10.15
CA ILE A 29 0.71 5.73 9.19
C ILE A 29 1.02 6.14 7.76
N ALA A 30 0.72 7.39 7.36
CA ALA A 30 0.99 7.87 6.00
C ALA A 30 2.48 7.81 5.64
N VAL A 31 3.34 8.26 6.54
CA VAL A 31 4.79 8.21 6.35
C VAL A 31 5.30 6.78 6.29
N ALA A 32 4.92 5.93 7.25
CA ALA A 32 5.36 4.54 7.30
C ALA A 32 4.85 3.73 6.10
N ALA A 33 3.61 3.95 5.65
CA ALA A 33 3.07 3.32 4.44
C ALA A 33 3.84 3.76 3.19
N GLY A 34 4.14 5.05 3.04
CA GLY A 34 4.95 5.57 1.94
C GLY A 34 6.36 4.98 1.91
N GLU A 35 7.01 4.89 3.05
CA GLU A 35 8.34 4.27 3.18
C GLU A 35 8.31 2.77 2.88
N ALA A 36 7.31 2.05 3.37
CA ALA A 36 7.16 0.61 3.09
C ALA A 36 6.93 0.34 1.60
N VAL A 37 6.06 1.12 0.95
CA VAL A 37 5.81 1.00 -0.49
C VAL A 37 7.07 1.32 -1.30
N ALA A 38 7.78 2.39 -0.96
CA ALA A 38 9.03 2.75 -1.63
C ALA A 38 10.11 1.66 -1.46
N ALA A 39 10.24 1.11 -0.25
CA ALA A 39 11.17 0.01 0.03
C ALA A 39 10.80 -1.26 -0.75
N ALA A 40 9.52 -1.59 -0.86
CA ALA A 40 9.04 -2.70 -1.68
C ALA A 40 9.39 -2.52 -3.17
N GLN A 41 9.18 -1.34 -3.71
CA GLN A 41 9.53 -1.01 -5.10
C GLN A 41 11.04 -1.07 -5.35
N GLN A 42 11.85 -0.72 -4.35
CA GLN A 42 13.31 -0.80 -4.39
C GLN A 42 13.85 -2.20 -4.03
N ARG A 43 12.99 -3.10 -3.57
CA ARG A 43 13.36 -4.43 -3.06
C ARG A 43 14.40 -4.37 -1.95
N ASP A 44 14.21 -3.43 -1.02
CA ASP A 44 15.06 -3.21 0.14
C ASP A 44 14.41 -3.84 1.39
N PRO A 45 14.82 -5.06 1.79
CA PRO A 45 14.21 -5.75 2.93
C PRO A 45 14.45 -5.05 4.25
N THR A 46 15.60 -4.39 4.44
CA THR A 46 15.93 -3.69 5.69
C THR A 46 15.05 -2.47 5.90
N ALA A 47 14.92 -1.61 4.88
CA ALA A 47 14.02 -0.46 4.93
C ALA A 47 12.56 -0.89 5.05
N TYR A 48 12.18 -1.99 4.35
CA TYR A 48 10.84 -2.54 4.41
C TYR A 48 10.45 -2.99 5.82
N GLU A 49 11.29 -3.80 6.47
CA GLU A 49 11.06 -4.29 7.84
C GLU A 49 10.94 -3.15 8.86
N ALA A 50 11.77 -2.12 8.73
CA ALA A 50 11.69 -0.94 9.60
C ALA A 50 10.35 -0.20 9.47
N ALA A 51 9.87 0.00 8.25
CA ALA A 51 8.59 0.64 7.98
C ALA A 51 7.40 -0.23 8.43
N VAL A 52 7.45 -1.53 8.17
CA VAL A 52 6.44 -2.51 8.62
C VAL A 52 6.32 -2.55 10.15
N ALA A 53 7.44 -2.49 10.88
CA ALA A 53 7.43 -2.44 12.34
C ALA A 53 6.65 -1.23 12.86
N ARG A 54 6.79 -0.07 12.23
CA ARG A 54 6.03 1.14 12.56
C ARG A 54 4.54 0.99 12.25
N LEU A 55 4.20 0.41 11.10
CA LEU A 55 2.81 0.13 10.72
C LEU A 55 2.15 -0.85 11.69
N THR A 56 2.87 -1.89 12.12
CA THR A 56 2.37 -2.88 13.09
C THR A 56 2.03 -2.24 14.44
N GLY A 57 2.82 -1.26 14.87
CA GLY A 57 2.61 -0.52 16.11
C GLY A 57 1.57 0.61 16.01
N ALA A 58 1.13 0.95 14.81
CA ALA A 58 0.19 2.05 14.58
C ALA A 58 -1.26 1.52 14.51
N ASP A 59 -2.09 1.96 15.45
CA ASP A 59 -3.51 1.65 15.44
C ASP A 59 -4.15 2.08 14.12
N ARG A 60 -5.01 1.20 13.53
CA ARG A 60 -5.77 1.48 12.30
C ARG A 60 -4.95 1.47 11.01
N SER A 61 -3.66 1.11 11.05
CA SER A 61 -2.85 0.97 9.84
C SER A 61 -3.48 -0.01 8.84
N GLY A 62 -4.04 -1.13 9.32
CA GLY A 62 -4.76 -2.09 8.49
C GLY A 62 -5.99 -1.51 7.79
N LEU A 63 -6.74 -0.63 8.46
CA LEU A 63 -7.89 0.05 7.87
C LEU A 63 -7.47 1.01 6.75
N VAL A 64 -6.41 1.78 6.97
CA VAL A 64 -5.86 2.70 5.96
C VAL A 64 -5.31 1.93 4.76
N LEU A 65 -4.56 0.85 5.00
CA LEU A 65 -4.03 0.00 3.93
C LEU A 65 -5.17 -0.66 3.13
N GLY A 66 -6.19 -1.19 3.80
CA GLY A 66 -7.36 -1.79 3.15
C GLY A 66 -8.13 -0.80 2.28
N ALA A 67 -8.38 0.42 2.78
CA ALA A 67 -9.01 1.49 2.01
C ALA A 67 -8.15 1.89 0.80
N THR A 68 -6.84 1.98 0.97
CA THR A 68 -5.90 2.31 -0.11
C THR A 68 -5.90 1.22 -1.19
N VAL A 69 -5.87 -0.06 -0.81
CA VAL A 69 -5.98 -1.20 -1.75
C VAL A 69 -7.28 -1.12 -2.53
N ARG A 70 -8.42 -0.89 -1.87
CA ARG A 70 -9.73 -0.75 -2.53
C ARG A 70 -9.71 0.36 -3.58
N LEU A 71 -9.25 1.55 -3.23
CA LEU A 71 -9.16 2.68 -4.16
C LEU A 71 -8.30 2.38 -5.38
N LEU A 72 -7.17 1.70 -5.18
CA LEU A 72 -6.27 1.29 -6.24
C LEU A 72 -6.91 0.22 -7.15
N LEU A 73 -7.62 -0.74 -6.58
CA LEU A 73 -8.36 -1.75 -7.36
C LEU A 73 -9.46 -1.10 -8.21
N GLU A 74 -10.21 -0.16 -7.66
CA GLU A 74 -11.23 0.60 -8.39
C GLU A 74 -10.63 1.41 -9.55
N GLU A 75 -9.47 2.03 -9.34
CA GLU A 75 -8.77 2.78 -10.39
C GLU A 75 -8.23 1.87 -11.51
N THR A 76 -7.65 0.73 -11.15
CA THR A 76 -7.03 -0.20 -12.12
C THR A 76 -8.03 -1.12 -12.80
N HIS A 77 -9.23 -1.30 -12.22
CA HIS A 77 -10.31 -2.16 -12.73
C HIS A 77 -11.65 -1.41 -12.70
N PRO A 78 -11.84 -0.40 -13.56
CA PRO A 78 -13.04 0.45 -13.52
C PRO A 78 -14.32 -0.31 -13.85
N ASP A 79 -14.23 -1.44 -14.55
CA ASP A 79 -15.36 -2.31 -14.89
C ASP A 79 -15.64 -3.39 -13.83
N GLY A 80 -14.91 -3.37 -12.70
CA GLY A 80 -14.95 -4.37 -11.64
C GLY A 80 -13.88 -5.45 -11.81
N LEU A 81 -13.73 -6.30 -10.78
CA LEU A 81 -12.81 -7.45 -10.79
C LEU A 81 -13.61 -8.74 -10.85
N ASP A 82 -13.20 -9.63 -11.74
CA ASP A 82 -13.63 -11.02 -11.72
C ASP A 82 -12.62 -11.93 -10.97
N GLY A 83 -12.91 -13.24 -10.92
CA GLY A 83 -12.03 -14.19 -10.22
C GLY A 83 -10.66 -14.35 -10.86
N ASP A 84 -10.54 -14.13 -12.17
CA ASP A 84 -9.26 -14.21 -12.88
C ASP A 84 -8.43 -12.96 -12.65
N ASP A 85 -9.05 -11.78 -12.57
CA ASP A 85 -8.39 -10.53 -12.19
C ASP A 85 -7.81 -10.62 -10.76
N VAL A 86 -8.59 -11.12 -9.80
CA VAL A 86 -8.13 -11.33 -8.43
C VAL A 86 -6.94 -12.28 -8.38
N ARG A 87 -7.00 -13.39 -9.12
CA ARG A 87 -5.90 -14.35 -9.22
C ARG A 87 -4.66 -13.70 -9.82
N GLN A 88 -4.81 -12.91 -10.87
CA GLN A 88 -3.70 -12.21 -11.51
C GLN A 88 -3.03 -11.21 -10.57
N VAL A 89 -3.80 -10.39 -9.87
CA VAL A 89 -3.27 -9.44 -8.88
C VAL A 89 -2.50 -10.17 -7.78
N LEU A 90 -3.07 -11.25 -7.25
CA LEU A 90 -2.42 -12.11 -6.25
C LEU A 90 -1.08 -12.67 -6.76
N GLU A 91 -1.07 -13.26 -7.95
CA GLU A 91 0.13 -13.85 -8.55
C GLU A 91 1.23 -12.82 -8.79
N VAL A 92 0.87 -11.65 -9.29
CA VAL A 92 1.83 -10.55 -9.52
C VAL A 92 2.46 -10.12 -8.20
N CYS A 93 1.65 -9.89 -7.17
CA CYS A 93 2.14 -9.48 -5.85
C CYS A 93 3.10 -10.51 -5.24
N VAL A 94 2.71 -11.77 -5.20
CA VAL A 94 3.55 -12.84 -4.65
C VAL A 94 4.84 -13.00 -5.44
N ARG A 95 4.76 -12.99 -6.76
CA ARG A 95 5.94 -13.12 -7.65
C ARG A 95 6.91 -11.96 -7.48
N SER A 96 6.40 -10.74 -7.35
CA SER A 96 7.22 -9.54 -7.13
C SER A 96 7.96 -9.59 -5.79
N ALA A 97 7.34 -10.17 -4.76
CA ALA A 97 7.85 -10.16 -3.41
C ALA A 97 8.80 -11.33 -3.10
N VAL A 98 8.50 -12.54 -3.59
CA VAL A 98 9.18 -13.78 -3.15
C VAL A 98 10.70 -13.77 -3.36
N GLY A 99 11.20 -13.03 -4.34
CA GLY A 99 12.63 -12.97 -4.65
C GLY A 99 13.45 -12.17 -3.63
N TRP A 100 12.84 -11.30 -2.84
CA TRP A 100 13.52 -10.45 -1.86
C TRP A 100 12.89 -10.52 -0.46
N LEU A 101 11.67 -11.01 -0.36
CA LEU A 101 10.94 -11.24 0.89
C LEU A 101 10.36 -12.67 0.87
N PRO A 102 11.18 -13.71 1.18
CA PRO A 102 10.77 -15.10 1.00
C PRO A 102 9.62 -15.55 1.89
N GLU A 103 9.31 -14.80 2.95
CA GLU A 103 8.23 -15.10 3.89
C GLU A 103 6.87 -14.53 3.47
N VAL A 104 6.71 -14.11 2.20
CA VAL A 104 5.41 -13.67 1.69
C VAL A 104 4.40 -14.81 1.73
N ASP A 105 3.24 -14.55 2.33
CA ASP A 105 2.14 -15.52 2.47
C ASP A 105 1.02 -15.17 1.49
N PRO A 106 0.78 -16.02 0.47
CA PRO A 106 -0.30 -15.78 -0.50
C PRO A 106 -1.70 -15.73 0.12
N HIS A 107 -1.93 -16.48 1.21
CA HIS A 107 -3.21 -16.44 1.92
C HIS A 107 -3.50 -15.05 2.49
N VAL A 108 -2.51 -14.43 3.13
CA VAL A 108 -2.66 -13.06 3.66
C VAL A 108 -2.95 -12.06 2.55
N VAL A 109 -2.26 -12.15 1.42
CA VAL A 109 -2.51 -11.27 0.26
C VAL A 109 -3.94 -11.48 -0.28
N LEU A 110 -4.40 -12.73 -0.37
CA LEU A 110 -5.77 -13.04 -0.80
C LEU A 110 -6.81 -12.46 0.15
N VAL A 111 -6.59 -12.58 1.47
CA VAL A 111 -7.49 -12.00 2.48
C VAL A 111 -7.54 -10.48 2.39
N LEU A 112 -6.41 -9.82 2.12
CA LEU A 112 -6.38 -8.37 1.90
C LEU A 112 -7.18 -7.96 0.66
N LEU A 113 -7.07 -8.70 -0.44
CA LEU A 113 -7.86 -8.47 -1.64
C LEU A 113 -9.35 -8.68 -1.39
N ALA A 114 -9.72 -9.81 -0.77
CA ALA A 114 -11.12 -10.11 -0.44
C ALA A 114 -11.71 -9.08 0.53
N GLY A 115 -10.94 -8.62 1.50
CA GLY A 115 -11.33 -7.55 2.42
C GLY A 115 -11.56 -6.22 1.73
N ALA A 116 -10.67 -5.84 0.81
CA ALA A 116 -10.82 -4.61 0.02
C ALA A 116 -12.05 -4.65 -0.90
N LEU A 117 -12.41 -5.83 -1.39
CA LEU A 117 -13.60 -6.06 -2.20
C LEU A 117 -14.90 -6.23 -1.37
N GLY A 118 -14.79 -6.28 -0.04
CA GLY A 118 -15.92 -6.43 0.85
C GLY A 118 -16.54 -7.84 0.86
N VAL A 119 -15.79 -8.85 0.41
CA VAL A 119 -16.26 -10.25 0.33
C VAL A 119 -15.60 -11.18 1.35
N TYR A 120 -14.72 -10.66 2.18
CA TYR A 120 -14.06 -11.43 3.24
C TYR A 120 -14.92 -11.49 4.50
N ASP A 121 -15.16 -12.70 5.01
CA ASP A 121 -15.78 -12.92 6.31
C ASP A 121 -14.76 -13.63 7.25
N PRO A 122 -14.31 -12.96 8.33
CA PRO A 122 -13.39 -13.58 9.29
C PRO A 122 -13.95 -14.83 9.97
N GLY A 123 -15.28 -14.99 10.02
CA GLY A 123 -15.94 -16.16 10.60
C GLY A 123 -15.81 -17.43 9.77
N ASP A 124 -15.55 -17.27 8.48
CA ASP A 124 -15.36 -18.38 7.54
C ASP A 124 -13.88 -18.76 7.37
N ASP A 125 -12.95 -17.99 7.98
CA ASP A 125 -11.51 -18.23 7.89
C ASP A 125 -11.00 -18.93 9.16
N ASP A 126 -10.44 -20.13 9.00
CA ASP A 126 -9.85 -20.89 10.10
C ASP A 126 -8.60 -20.22 10.70
N ASN A 127 -7.95 -19.33 9.95
CA ASN A 127 -6.73 -18.65 10.36
C ASN A 127 -6.67 -17.20 9.85
N PRO A 128 -7.55 -16.31 10.36
CA PRO A 128 -7.56 -14.91 9.94
C PRO A 128 -6.24 -14.22 10.25
N PRO A 129 -5.66 -13.45 9.31
CA PRO A 129 -4.39 -12.78 9.52
C PRO A 129 -4.48 -11.72 10.60
N GLY A 130 -3.52 -11.73 11.52
CA GLY A 130 -3.39 -10.71 12.56
C GLY A 130 -2.86 -9.37 12.02
N PRO A 131 -2.89 -8.30 12.85
CA PRO A 131 -2.43 -6.97 12.45
C PRO A 131 -1.01 -6.91 11.91
N ALA A 132 -0.09 -7.69 12.46
CA ALA A 132 1.29 -7.77 11.99
C ALA A 132 1.40 -8.36 10.56
N ALA A 133 0.61 -9.39 10.27
CA ALA A 133 0.56 -9.98 8.93
C ALA A 133 -0.03 -9.00 7.91
N VAL A 134 -1.08 -8.28 8.27
CA VAL A 134 -1.70 -7.24 7.44
C VAL A 134 -0.70 -6.10 7.17
N ALA A 135 -0.01 -5.62 8.20
CA ALA A 135 1.01 -4.57 8.06
C ALA A 135 2.20 -5.00 7.19
N ARG A 136 2.54 -6.30 7.21
CA ARG A 136 3.64 -6.86 6.42
C ARG A 136 3.29 -7.08 4.95
N HIS A 137 2.06 -7.42 4.64
CA HIS A 137 1.65 -7.77 3.26
C HIS A 137 0.90 -6.64 2.55
N GLY A 138 0.21 -5.77 3.27
CA GLY A 138 -0.53 -4.65 2.69
C GLY A 138 0.31 -3.75 1.79
N PRO A 139 1.48 -3.27 2.25
CA PRO A 139 2.35 -2.43 1.43
C PRO A 139 2.90 -3.10 0.17
N LEU A 140 3.08 -4.43 0.16
CA LEU A 140 3.47 -5.19 -1.04
C LEU A 140 2.41 -5.07 -2.12
N LEU A 141 1.16 -5.31 -1.74
CA LEU A 141 0.02 -5.21 -2.64
C LEU A 141 -0.18 -3.77 -3.14
N VAL A 142 -0.07 -2.80 -2.24
CA VAL A 142 -0.13 -1.37 -2.60
C VAL A 142 0.97 -0.99 -3.58
N ALA A 143 2.21 -1.47 -3.39
CA ALA A 143 3.34 -1.16 -4.28
C ALA A 143 3.09 -1.60 -5.72
N ASP A 144 2.57 -2.82 -5.91
CA ASP A 144 2.26 -3.34 -7.24
C ASP A 144 1.08 -2.59 -7.89
N LEU A 145 0.03 -2.34 -7.13
CA LEU A 145 -1.16 -1.62 -7.61
C LEU A 145 -0.86 -0.16 -7.95
N VAL A 146 -0.04 0.53 -7.15
CA VAL A 146 0.42 1.90 -7.45
C VAL A 146 1.23 1.94 -8.74
N SER A 147 2.10 0.95 -8.94
CA SER A 147 2.87 0.83 -10.17
C SER A 147 1.97 0.60 -11.39
N ALA A 148 0.92 -0.20 -11.26
CA ALA A 148 -0.07 -0.44 -12.31
C ALA A 148 -0.93 0.80 -12.58
N ALA A 149 -1.34 1.54 -11.53
CA ALA A 149 -2.14 2.76 -11.67
C ALA A 149 -1.36 3.92 -12.29
N GLY A 150 -0.04 3.95 -12.15
CA GLY A 150 0.82 5.00 -12.70
C GLY A 150 0.63 6.38 -12.06
N ARG A 151 0.07 6.44 -10.85
CA ARG A 151 -0.18 7.67 -10.09
C ARG A 151 0.49 7.62 -8.72
N PRO A 152 0.83 8.78 -8.11
CA PRO A 152 1.45 8.83 -6.80
C PRO A 152 0.56 8.24 -5.69
N LEU A 153 1.16 7.49 -4.77
CA LEU A 153 0.49 6.90 -3.60
C LEU A 153 -0.22 7.94 -2.72
N ASP A 154 0.37 9.13 -2.60
CA ASP A 154 -0.10 10.18 -1.69
C ASP A 154 -1.56 10.57 -1.92
N GLY A 155 -2.01 10.59 -3.18
CA GLY A 155 -3.42 10.87 -3.52
C GLY A 155 -4.38 9.81 -2.98
N TYR A 156 -4.01 8.55 -3.05
CA TYR A 156 -4.82 7.43 -2.54
C TYR A 156 -4.84 7.43 -1.01
N LEU A 157 -3.71 7.67 -0.36
CA LEU A 157 -3.64 7.79 1.10
C LEU A 157 -4.50 8.96 1.60
N ALA A 158 -4.41 10.12 0.97
CA ALA A 158 -5.25 11.28 1.33
C ALA A 158 -6.75 10.98 1.21
N THR A 159 -7.14 10.30 0.14
CA THR A 159 -8.54 9.87 -0.06
C THR A 159 -8.96 8.85 0.98
N ALA A 160 -8.13 7.86 1.28
CA ALA A 160 -8.40 6.85 2.29
C ALA A 160 -8.63 7.47 3.67
N PHE A 161 -7.77 8.40 4.10
CA PHE A 161 -7.95 9.13 5.37
C PHE A 161 -9.24 9.93 5.39
N ALA A 162 -9.57 10.65 4.30
CA ALA A 162 -10.80 11.44 4.22
C ALA A 162 -12.06 10.58 4.28
N GLU A 163 -12.04 9.39 3.69
CA GLU A 163 -13.16 8.43 3.77
C GLU A 163 -13.35 7.87 5.17
N ILE A 164 -12.25 7.47 5.81
CA ILE A 164 -12.27 6.94 7.18
C ILE A 164 -12.83 7.99 8.14
N GLU A 165 -12.35 9.24 8.07
CA GLU A 165 -12.88 10.34 8.89
C GLU A 165 -14.37 10.59 8.64
N ARG A 166 -14.84 10.46 7.42
CA ARG A 166 -16.23 10.67 7.07
C ARG A 166 -17.12 9.59 7.67
N THR A 167 -16.70 8.35 7.61
CA THR A 167 -17.41 7.21 8.20
C THR A 167 -17.53 7.38 9.71
N GLU A 168 -16.45 7.78 10.40
CA GLU A 168 -16.45 8.00 11.85
C GLU A 168 -17.33 9.13 12.35
N ARG A 169 -17.58 10.13 11.50
CA ARG A 169 -18.51 11.24 11.85
C ARG A 169 -19.97 10.84 11.69
N GLN A 170 -20.26 9.74 11.02
CA GLN A 170 -21.63 9.26 10.76
C GLN A 170 -22.09 8.23 11.80
N ASP A 171 -21.16 7.64 12.58
CA ASP A 171 -21.40 6.73 13.69
C ASP A 171 -21.52 7.52 15.01
#